data_0c1987f588f9f0869abecb68b1624723
#
_entry.id   0c1987f588f9f0869abecb68b1624723
#
_cell.length_a   1.000
_cell.length_b   1.000
_cell.length_c   1.000
_cell.angle_alpha   90.00
_cell.angle_beta   90.00
_cell.angle_gamma   90.00
#
_symmetry.space_group_name_H-M   'P 1'
#
loop_
_entity.id
_entity.type
_entity.pdbx_description
1 polymer ?
#
loop_
_entity_poly.entity_id
_entity_poly.type
_entity_poly.pdbx_seq_one_letter_code
_entity_poly.pdbx_strand_id
1 'polypeptide(L)'
;MKKTMEIFTIGFTKKTAQEFFENLKESKVKCVIDTRVNNVSQLAGFAKKKDLEYFLKVICNIEYIHILDLAPTKELLDDYKKKRITWDIYEQKFNHLISEREIEKKVSPQLLDGGCLLCSEAKPHYCHRRLVAEYLNKQWGNIKVCHL
;
A
#
# COMPACT_ATOMS: atom_id res chain seq x y z
N MET A 1 -8.60 -27.38 -1.42
CA MET A 1 -7.86 -26.55 -0.43
C MET A 1 -7.65 -25.16 -0.98
N LYS A 2 -8.00 -24.14 -0.20
CA LYS A 2 -7.69 -22.76 -0.58
C LYS A 2 -6.20 -22.51 -0.36
N LYS A 3 -5.52 -22.04 -1.41
CA LYS A 3 -4.14 -21.63 -1.32
C LYS A 3 -4.05 -20.34 -0.46
N THR A 4 -3.09 -20.29 0.45
CA THR A 4 -2.82 -19.08 1.22
C THR A 4 -2.23 -18.02 0.29
N MET A 5 -2.86 -16.87 0.25
CA MET A 5 -2.35 -15.70 -0.47
C MET A 5 -1.36 -14.96 0.41
N GLU A 6 -0.38 -14.33 -0.18
CA GLU A 6 0.56 -13.48 0.53
C GLU A 6 0.51 -12.06 -0.02
N ILE A 7 0.24 -11.10 0.86
CA ILE A 7 0.24 -9.68 0.52
C ILE A 7 1.31 -9.00 1.35
N PHE A 8 2.20 -8.28 0.67
CA PHE A 8 3.23 -7.49 1.32
C PHE A 8 2.77 -6.05 1.48
N THR A 9 3.36 -5.34 2.44
CA THR A 9 3.21 -3.89 2.55
C THR A 9 4.57 -3.27 2.77
N ILE A 10 4.76 -2.05 2.28
CA ILE A 10 6.02 -1.33 2.45
C ILE A 10 5.77 0.18 2.51
N GLY A 11 6.59 0.89 3.28
CA GLY A 11 6.66 2.34 3.27
C GLY A 11 8.06 2.76 2.89
N PHE A 12 8.24 3.98 2.42
CA PHE A 12 9.55 4.46 1.98
C PHE A 12 10.20 5.47 2.94
N THR A 13 9.42 6.07 3.86
CA THR A 13 9.94 7.06 4.80
C THR A 13 11.00 6.43 5.69
N LYS A 14 12.12 7.13 5.89
CA LYS A 14 13.26 6.68 6.70
C LYS A 14 13.96 5.44 6.16
N LYS A 15 13.79 5.14 4.87
CA LYS A 15 14.52 4.07 4.19
C LYS A 15 15.43 4.68 3.13
N THR A 16 16.61 4.09 2.97
CA THR A 16 17.44 4.40 1.80
C THR A 16 16.84 3.72 0.58
N ALA A 17 17.20 4.21 -0.61
CA ALA A 17 16.77 3.54 -1.85
C ALA A 17 17.22 2.08 -1.86
N GLN A 18 18.45 1.82 -1.42
CA GLN A 18 18.99 0.47 -1.35
C GLN A 18 18.12 -0.45 -0.48
N GLU A 19 17.83 -0.02 0.76
CA GLU A 19 16.97 -0.80 1.66
C GLU A 19 15.60 -1.07 1.05
N PHE A 20 15.00 -0.05 0.46
CA PHE A 20 13.66 -0.14 -0.14
C PHE A 20 13.64 -1.17 -1.27
N PHE A 21 14.51 -1.02 -2.26
CA PHE A 21 14.51 -1.89 -3.44
C PHE A 21 15.00 -3.30 -3.13
N GLU A 22 15.99 -3.45 -2.25
CA GLU A 22 16.47 -4.77 -1.85
C GLU A 22 15.42 -5.56 -1.08
N ASN A 23 14.66 -4.90 -0.21
CA ASN A 23 13.56 -5.53 0.51
C ASN A 23 12.52 -6.12 -0.45
N LEU A 24 12.13 -5.35 -1.45
CA LEU A 24 11.16 -5.80 -2.45
C LEU A 24 11.70 -6.97 -3.26
N LYS A 25 12.96 -6.89 -3.64
CA LYS A 25 13.60 -7.92 -4.47
C LYS A 25 13.76 -9.24 -3.70
N GLU A 26 14.24 -9.16 -2.47
CA GLU A 26 14.44 -10.34 -1.62
C GLU A 26 13.12 -11.04 -1.28
N SER A 27 12.06 -10.28 -1.11
CA SER A 27 10.73 -10.81 -0.81
C SER A 27 10.01 -11.36 -2.04
N LYS A 28 10.60 -11.21 -3.22
CA LYS A 28 10.06 -11.70 -4.50
C LYS A 28 8.68 -11.09 -4.81
N VAL A 29 8.52 -9.81 -4.49
CA VAL A 29 7.31 -9.07 -4.81
C VAL A 29 7.12 -9.02 -6.34
N LYS A 30 5.90 -9.31 -6.80
CA LYS A 30 5.59 -9.30 -8.24
C LYS A 30 5.18 -7.92 -8.74
N CYS A 31 4.44 -7.18 -7.93
CA CYS A 31 3.88 -5.90 -8.33
C CYS A 31 3.81 -4.98 -7.12
N VAL A 32 4.22 -3.72 -7.29
CA VAL A 32 4.00 -2.69 -6.28
C VAL A 32 2.67 -2.00 -6.59
N ILE A 33 1.77 -2.04 -5.61
CA ILE A 33 0.44 -1.45 -5.71
C ILE A 33 0.45 -0.18 -4.89
N ASP A 34 0.51 0.96 -5.57
CA ASP A 34 0.61 2.26 -4.93
C ASP A 34 -0.77 2.70 -4.41
N THR A 35 -0.87 2.89 -3.11
CA THR A 35 -2.11 3.28 -2.43
C THR A 35 -2.11 4.74 -2.00
N ARG A 36 -1.16 5.54 -2.50
CA ARG A 36 -1.04 6.95 -2.12
C ARG A 36 -2.04 7.82 -2.88
N VAL A 37 -2.55 8.85 -2.19
CA VAL A 37 -3.35 9.89 -2.85
C VAL A 37 -2.48 10.67 -3.83
N ASN A 38 -1.30 11.10 -3.36
CA ASN A 38 -0.33 11.86 -4.15
C ASN A 38 0.96 11.05 -4.27
N ASN A 39 1.33 10.72 -5.50
CA ASN A 39 2.53 9.94 -5.79
C ASN A 39 3.55 10.69 -6.66
N VAL A 40 3.34 11.98 -6.89
CA VAL A 40 4.22 12.79 -7.74
C VAL A 40 5.05 13.82 -6.98
N SER A 41 4.58 14.30 -5.81
CA SER A 41 5.24 15.30 -4.99
C SER A 41 5.69 14.68 -3.67
N GLN A 42 6.79 13.92 -3.70
CA GLN A 42 7.33 13.23 -2.54
C GLN A 42 8.73 13.75 -2.21
N LEU A 43 9.06 13.79 -0.91
CA LEU A 43 10.39 14.19 -0.46
C LEU A 43 11.46 13.17 -0.88
N ALA A 44 11.13 11.88 -0.85
CA ALA A 44 12.04 10.84 -1.32
C ALA A 44 11.95 10.75 -2.84
N GLY A 45 13.01 11.16 -3.53
CA GLY A 45 13.05 11.19 -4.99
C GLY A 45 12.75 9.86 -5.65
N PHE A 46 13.29 8.76 -5.10
CA PHE A 46 13.08 7.42 -5.68
C PHE A 46 11.62 6.94 -5.58
N ALA A 47 10.81 7.57 -4.74
CA ALA A 47 9.41 7.17 -4.54
C ALA A 47 8.41 7.99 -5.37
N LYS A 48 8.88 8.92 -6.22
CA LYS A 48 8.01 9.61 -7.17
C LYS A 48 7.55 8.65 -8.26
N LYS A 49 6.29 8.75 -8.67
CA LYS A 49 5.65 7.80 -9.58
C LYS A 49 6.53 7.38 -10.76
N LYS A 50 7.00 8.34 -11.55
CA LYS A 50 7.78 8.02 -12.76
C LYS A 50 9.13 7.39 -12.45
N ASP A 51 9.80 7.91 -11.44
CA ASP A 51 11.10 7.39 -11.04
C ASP A 51 10.94 6.03 -10.38
N LEU A 52 9.95 5.88 -9.52
CA LEU A 52 9.67 4.62 -8.84
C LEU A 52 9.35 3.51 -9.84
N GLU A 53 8.48 3.79 -10.79
CA GLU A 53 8.10 2.82 -11.83
C GLU A 53 9.32 2.35 -12.61
N TYR A 54 10.18 3.29 -13.02
CA TYR A 54 11.41 3.01 -13.72
C TYR A 54 12.36 2.16 -12.89
N PHE A 55 12.61 2.58 -11.65
CA PHE A 55 13.54 1.85 -10.77
C PHE A 55 13.06 0.44 -10.44
N LEU A 56 11.77 0.26 -10.20
CA LEU A 56 11.21 -1.06 -9.94
C LEU A 56 11.43 -1.99 -11.13
N LYS A 57 11.23 -1.49 -12.34
CA LYS A 57 11.42 -2.29 -13.55
C LYS A 57 12.89 -2.64 -13.77
N VAL A 58 13.78 -1.65 -13.69
CA VAL A 58 15.19 -1.81 -14.00
C VAL A 58 15.96 -2.56 -12.91
N ILE A 59 15.71 -2.23 -11.63
CA ILE A 59 16.44 -2.81 -10.51
C ILE A 59 15.87 -4.18 -10.12
N CYS A 60 14.54 -4.30 -10.08
CA CYS A 60 13.87 -5.45 -9.48
C CYS A 60 13.08 -6.30 -10.46
N ASN A 61 12.83 -5.79 -11.65
CA ASN A 61 11.91 -6.40 -12.64
C ASN A 61 10.51 -6.59 -12.03
N ILE A 62 10.03 -5.58 -11.31
CA ILE A 62 8.73 -5.57 -10.63
C ILE A 62 7.80 -4.60 -11.35
N GLU A 63 6.54 -5.00 -11.55
CA GLU A 63 5.53 -4.14 -12.13
C GLU A 63 5.02 -3.10 -11.11
N TYR A 64 4.44 -2.00 -11.59
CA TYR A 64 3.90 -0.93 -10.77
C TYR A 64 2.49 -0.58 -11.24
N ILE A 65 1.58 -0.39 -10.29
CA ILE A 65 0.23 0.09 -10.57
C ILE A 65 -0.20 1.04 -9.45
N HIS A 66 -0.91 2.10 -9.82
CA HIS A 66 -1.50 3.05 -8.88
C HIS A 66 -3.01 2.83 -8.83
N ILE A 67 -3.54 2.49 -7.65
CA ILE A 67 -4.98 2.23 -7.48
C ILE A 67 -5.54 3.23 -6.47
N LEU A 68 -6.16 4.29 -6.99
CA LEU A 68 -6.73 5.35 -6.15
C LEU A 68 -7.85 4.87 -5.24
N ASP A 69 -8.57 3.82 -5.62
CA ASP A 69 -9.63 3.27 -4.77
C ASP A 69 -9.10 2.71 -3.45
N LEU A 70 -7.81 2.43 -3.36
CA LEU A 70 -7.17 1.96 -2.13
C LEU A 70 -6.58 3.11 -1.31
N ALA A 71 -6.68 4.34 -1.79
CA ALA A 71 -6.17 5.53 -1.11
C ALA A 71 -7.26 6.20 -0.27
N PRO A 72 -6.89 6.92 0.79
CA PRO A 72 -7.88 7.77 1.47
C PRO A 72 -8.28 8.92 0.55
N THR A 73 -9.35 9.64 0.91
CA THR A 73 -9.61 10.92 0.25
C THR A 73 -8.58 11.93 0.74
N LYS A 74 -8.34 12.95 -0.06
CA LYS A 74 -7.43 14.03 0.33
C LYS A 74 -7.90 14.69 1.62
N GLU A 75 -9.21 14.91 1.75
CA GLU A 75 -9.81 15.51 2.94
C GLU A 75 -9.53 14.67 4.18
N LEU A 76 -9.78 13.37 4.12
CA LEU A 76 -9.55 12.47 5.25
C LEU A 76 -8.07 12.46 5.67
N LEU A 77 -7.17 12.39 4.69
CA LEU A 77 -5.73 12.39 4.95
C LEU A 77 -5.28 13.71 5.58
N ASP A 78 -5.77 14.85 5.05
CA ASP A 78 -5.45 16.17 5.58
C ASP A 78 -5.95 16.34 7.02
N ASP A 79 -7.16 15.86 7.30
CA ASP A 79 -7.73 15.93 8.65
C ASP A 79 -6.84 15.21 9.67
N TYR A 80 -6.32 14.04 9.29
CA TYR A 80 -5.41 13.30 10.16
C TYR A 80 -4.06 14.00 10.29
N LYS A 81 -3.46 14.42 9.18
CA LYS A 81 -2.15 15.09 9.18
C LYS A 81 -2.17 16.40 9.95
N LYS A 82 -3.26 17.14 9.87
CA LYS A 82 -3.43 18.42 10.60
C LYS A 82 -3.96 18.23 12.02
N LYS A 83 -4.04 16.97 12.46
CA LYS A 83 -4.47 16.60 13.82
C LYS A 83 -5.89 17.05 14.17
N ARG A 84 -6.75 17.17 13.17
CA ARG A 84 -8.18 17.45 13.38
C ARG A 84 -8.94 16.22 13.88
N ILE A 85 -8.44 15.03 13.55
CA ILE A 85 -8.99 13.76 14.00
C ILE A 85 -7.85 12.88 14.52
N THR A 86 -8.21 11.95 15.41
CA THR A 86 -7.27 10.95 15.92
C THR A 86 -7.09 9.80 14.92
N TRP A 87 -6.09 8.95 15.16
CA TRP A 87 -5.93 7.75 14.34
C TRP A 87 -7.16 6.84 14.42
N ASP A 88 -7.75 6.68 15.61
CA ASP A 88 -8.94 5.83 15.78
C ASP A 88 -10.09 6.30 14.90
N ILE A 89 -10.32 7.61 14.83
CA ILE A 89 -11.35 8.19 13.97
C ILE A 89 -10.97 8.00 12.48
N TYR A 90 -9.70 8.22 12.14
CA TYR A 90 -9.21 8.01 10.78
C TYR A 90 -9.45 6.56 10.33
N GLU A 91 -9.07 5.61 11.19
CA GLU A 91 -9.24 4.17 10.91
C GLU A 91 -10.70 3.83 10.64
N GLN A 92 -11.61 4.30 11.47
CA GLN A 92 -13.05 4.07 11.30
C GLN A 92 -13.55 4.65 9.97
N LYS A 93 -13.19 5.89 9.67
CA LYS A 93 -13.60 6.56 8.44
C LYS A 93 -13.00 5.90 7.21
N PHE A 94 -11.74 5.51 7.27
CA PHE A 94 -11.09 4.84 6.15
C PHE A 94 -11.70 3.46 5.89
N ASN A 95 -11.94 2.68 6.95
CA ASN A 95 -12.58 1.37 6.81
C ASN A 95 -13.98 1.50 6.20
N HIS A 96 -14.73 2.51 6.60
CA HIS A 96 -16.04 2.79 6.02
C HIS A 96 -15.91 3.14 4.53
N LEU A 97 -14.94 3.98 4.19
CA LEU A 97 -14.69 4.42 2.82
C LEU A 97 -14.40 3.24 1.88
N ILE A 98 -13.46 2.34 2.27
CA ILE A 98 -13.13 1.20 1.42
C ILE A 98 -14.25 0.16 1.36
N SER A 99 -15.05 0.06 2.42
CA SER A 99 -16.24 -0.78 2.42
C SER A 99 -17.30 -0.24 1.44
N GLU A 100 -17.56 1.07 1.47
CA GLU A 100 -18.50 1.70 0.53
C GLU A 100 -18.03 1.57 -0.92
N ARG A 101 -16.72 1.68 -1.15
CA ARG A 101 -16.14 1.50 -2.47
C ARG A 101 -16.18 0.05 -2.95
N GLU A 102 -16.44 -0.88 -2.04
CA GLU A 102 -16.42 -2.33 -2.33
C GLU A 102 -15.11 -2.73 -3.02
N ILE A 103 -13.98 -2.36 -2.40
CA ILE A 103 -12.67 -2.57 -3.03
C ILE A 103 -12.38 -4.05 -3.33
N GLU A 104 -12.94 -4.98 -2.56
CA GLU A 104 -12.80 -6.41 -2.80
C GLU A 104 -13.36 -6.85 -4.15
N LYS A 105 -14.23 -6.03 -4.74
CA LYS A 105 -14.78 -6.25 -6.08
C LYS A 105 -14.01 -5.51 -7.17
N LYS A 106 -13.21 -4.52 -6.78
CA LYS A 106 -12.45 -3.68 -7.72
C LYS A 106 -11.03 -4.16 -7.97
N VAL A 107 -10.48 -4.92 -7.04
CA VAL A 107 -9.14 -5.50 -7.17
C VAL A 107 -9.26 -7.02 -7.21
N SER A 108 -8.37 -7.67 -7.97
CA SER A 108 -8.43 -9.12 -8.08
C SER A 108 -7.49 -9.79 -7.10
N PRO A 109 -7.86 -10.97 -6.56
CA PRO A 109 -6.94 -11.75 -5.75
C PRO A 109 -5.63 -12.07 -6.50
N GLN A 110 -5.68 -12.29 -7.81
CA GLN A 110 -4.50 -12.58 -8.61
C GLN A 110 -3.52 -11.41 -8.61
N LEU A 111 -4.00 -10.17 -8.64
CA LEU A 111 -3.15 -8.99 -8.58
C LEU A 111 -2.53 -8.85 -7.19
N LEU A 112 -3.32 -9.07 -6.15
CA LEU A 112 -2.88 -8.86 -4.76
C LEU A 112 -1.95 -9.96 -4.26
N ASP A 113 -2.09 -11.18 -4.75
CA ASP A 113 -1.23 -12.30 -4.34
C ASP A 113 0.19 -12.08 -4.83
N GLY A 114 1.12 -11.92 -3.91
CA GLY A 114 2.50 -11.57 -4.21
C GLY A 114 2.69 -10.09 -4.49
N GLY A 115 1.63 -9.28 -4.40
CA GLY A 115 1.72 -7.83 -4.55
C GLY A 115 2.13 -7.15 -3.26
N CYS A 116 2.60 -5.92 -3.37
CA CYS A 116 3.05 -5.11 -2.24
C CYS A 116 2.32 -3.77 -2.23
N LEU A 117 1.56 -3.54 -1.17
CA LEU A 117 0.87 -2.26 -0.97
C LEU A 117 1.87 -1.21 -0.49
N LEU A 118 1.94 -0.10 -1.19
CA LEU A 118 2.89 0.98 -0.90
C LEU A 118 2.18 2.21 -0.36
N CYS A 119 2.71 2.76 0.73
CA CYS A 119 2.40 4.12 1.16
C CYS A 119 3.65 4.79 1.70
N SER A 120 3.54 6.02 2.23
CA SER A 120 4.72 6.75 2.68
C SER A 120 5.24 6.34 4.05
N GLU A 121 4.37 5.96 4.97
CA GLU A 121 4.76 5.70 6.36
C GLU A 121 5.76 4.55 6.49
N ALA A 122 6.77 4.75 7.37
CA ALA A 122 7.79 3.72 7.60
C ALA A 122 7.22 2.47 8.26
N LYS A 123 6.30 2.66 9.20
CA LYS A 123 5.68 1.55 9.94
C LYS A 123 4.21 1.40 9.54
N PRO A 124 3.71 0.14 9.49
CA PRO A 124 2.32 -0.08 9.06
C PRO A 124 1.29 0.32 10.10
N HIS A 125 1.67 0.50 11.36
CA HIS A 125 0.75 0.66 12.49
C HIS A 125 -0.25 1.80 12.27
N TYR A 126 0.22 2.98 11.88
CA TYR A 126 -0.62 4.14 11.60
C TYR A 126 -0.61 4.45 10.10
N CYS A 127 -0.94 3.46 9.29
CA CYS A 127 -0.97 3.62 7.85
C CYS A 127 -2.13 2.85 7.22
N HIS A 128 -2.76 3.47 6.24
CA HIS A 128 -3.91 2.87 5.56
C HIS A 128 -3.56 1.58 4.79
N ARG A 129 -2.29 1.36 4.43
CA ARG A 129 -1.92 0.10 3.76
C ARG A 129 -2.22 -1.13 4.62
N ARG A 130 -2.03 -1.01 5.94
CA ARG A 130 -2.40 -2.07 6.88
C ARG A 130 -3.91 -2.29 6.87
N LEU A 131 -4.67 -1.22 6.87
CA LEU A 131 -6.13 -1.28 6.88
C LEU A 131 -6.68 -1.94 5.61
N VAL A 132 -6.08 -1.64 4.46
CA VAL A 132 -6.45 -2.28 3.19
C VAL A 132 -6.20 -3.79 3.27
N ALA A 133 -5.01 -4.19 3.72
CA ALA A 133 -4.66 -5.61 3.83
C ALA A 133 -5.59 -6.36 4.79
N GLU A 134 -5.87 -5.78 5.95
CA GLU A 134 -6.78 -6.38 6.94
C GLU A 134 -8.21 -6.49 6.41
N TYR A 135 -8.69 -5.46 5.72
CA TYR A 135 -10.03 -5.48 5.11
C TYR A 135 -10.15 -6.60 4.08
N LEU A 136 -9.18 -6.72 3.18
CA LEU A 136 -9.20 -7.77 2.16
C LEU A 136 -9.09 -9.17 2.77
N ASN A 137 -8.32 -9.32 3.84
CA ASN A 137 -8.26 -10.59 4.55
C ASN A 137 -9.62 -10.97 5.15
N LYS A 138 -10.33 -9.99 5.67
CA LYS A 138 -11.67 -10.17 6.22
C LYS A 138 -12.66 -10.60 5.13
N GLN A 139 -12.55 -10.03 3.94
CA GLN A 139 -13.47 -10.33 2.83
C GLN A 139 -13.14 -11.65 2.14
N TRP A 140 -11.86 -11.92 1.88
CA TRP A 140 -11.43 -13.08 1.10
C TRP A 140 -10.99 -14.27 1.94
N GLY A 141 -10.39 -14.01 3.11
CA GLY A 141 -9.81 -15.06 3.95
C GLY A 141 -8.50 -15.59 3.41
N ASN A 142 -7.77 -16.32 4.25
CA ASN A 142 -6.51 -16.98 3.90
C ASN A 142 -5.43 -16.06 3.33
N ILE A 143 -5.30 -14.85 3.88
CA ILE A 143 -4.26 -13.90 3.48
C ILE A 143 -3.21 -13.82 4.59
N LYS A 144 -1.97 -14.08 4.23
CA LYS A 144 -0.82 -13.80 5.08
C LYS A 144 -0.32 -12.41 4.72
N VAL A 145 -0.28 -11.50 5.69
CA VAL A 145 0.19 -10.13 5.49
C VAL A 145 1.62 -10.01 6.03
N CYS A 146 2.51 -9.51 5.18
CA CYS A 146 3.92 -9.35 5.50
C CYS A 146 4.30 -7.88 5.37
N HIS A 147 4.56 -7.23 6.49
CA HIS A 147 4.99 -5.82 6.50
C HIS A 147 6.52 -5.75 6.36
N LEU A 148 6.96 -5.21 5.23
CA LEU A 148 8.40 -5.09 4.92
C LEU A 148 9.06 -3.85 5.52
#